data_c5c8040cfdae789bdddd0308a934fcb2
#
_entry.id   c5c8040cfdae789bdddd0308a934fcb2
#
_cell.length_a   1.000
_cell.length_b   1.000
_cell.length_c   1.000
_cell.angle_alpha   90.00
_cell.angle_beta   90.00
_cell.angle_gamma   90.00
#
_symmetry.space_group_name_H-M   'P 1'
#
loop_
_entity.id
_entity.type
_entity.pdbx_description
1 polymer ?
#
loop_
_entity_poly.entity_id
_entity_poly.type
_entity_poly.pdbx_seq_one_letter_code
_entity_poly.pdbx_strand_id
1 'polypeptide(L)'
;MVRSLAVVIAAVVVILLLTHRASPDPVREVDITSPLTVATMSASFPVLVPQGQEGYRLTSARWQTSKPPVWHLGYVTPDTKYVQLEQSATTNLKFVQDQLTGTTPLQATQIKGMSWQAYAGTGKNALVRTADGVTTAVTGTVPMPELIEVAGSLATQMKKPQLR
;
A
#
# COMPACT_ATOMS: atom_id res chain seq x y z
N MET A 1 26.35 52.09 3.64
CA MET A 1 25.74 50.97 2.88
C MET A 1 26.04 49.58 3.48
N VAL A 2 27.24 49.29 3.97
CA VAL A 2 27.57 47.93 4.53
C VAL A 2 26.76 47.58 5.78
N ARG A 3 26.44 48.52 6.66
CA ARG A 3 25.67 48.27 7.89
C ARG A 3 24.23 47.88 7.61
N SER A 4 23.59 48.45 6.59
CA SER A 4 22.21 48.11 6.21
C SER A 4 22.11 46.71 5.60
N LEU A 5 23.13 46.31 4.82
CA LEU A 5 23.22 44.98 4.22
C LEU A 5 23.39 43.89 5.31
N ALA A 6 24.22 44.16 6.32
CA ALA A 6 24.42 43.23 7.43
C ALA A 6 23.11 42.95 8.23
N VAL A 7 22.28 43.97 8.45
CA VAL A 7 21.01 43.84 9.14
C VAL A 7 20.02 42.98 8.30
N VAL A 8 19.98 43.20 6.99
CA VAL A 8 19.11 42.42 6.10
C VAL A 8 19.54 40.94 6.07
N ILE A 9 20.86 40.67 5.95
CA ILE A 9 21.38 39.30 5.98
C ILE A 9 21.07 38.64 7.33
N ALA A 10 21.27 39.34 8.46
CA ALA A 10 20.92 38.79 9.78
C ALA A 10 19.42 38.45 9.88
N ALA A 11 18.53 39.31 9.39
CA ALA A 11 17.09 39.07 9.38
C ALA A 11 16.74 37.84 8.50
N VAL A 12 17.36 37.72 7.33
CA VAL A 12 17.12 36.55 6.43
C VAL A 12 17.62 35.26 7.10
N VAL A 13 18.78 35.26 7.74
CA VAL A 13 19.31 34.11 8.47
C VAL A 13 18.36 33.71 9.61
N VAL A 14 17.88 34.67 10.39
CA VAL A 14 16.92 34.43 11.48
C VAL A 14 15.60 33.83 10.91
N ILE A 15 15.10 34.37 9.81
CA ILE A 15 13.89 33.82 9.15
C ILE A 15 14.15 32.39 8.68
N LEU A 16 15.28 32.12 8.03
CA LEU A 16 15.65 30.78 7.57
C LEU A 16 15.77 29.76 8.74
N LEU A 17 16.37 30.21 9.87
CA LEU A 17 16.47 29.37 11.08
C LEU A 17 15.10 29.11 11.73
N LEU A 18 14.20 30.09 11.73
CA LEU A 18 12.85 29.94 12.27
C LEU A 18 11.92 29.15 11.35
N THR A 19 12.14 29.23 10.02
CA THR A 19 11.36 28.48 9.01
C THR A 19 11.91 27.08 8.74
N HIS A 20 13.16 26.82 9.17
CA HIS A 20 13.76 25.48 9.09
C HIS A 20 13.22 24.57 10.21
N ARG A 21 11.88 24.55 10.35
CA ARG A 21 11.21 23.48 11.11
C ARG A 21 11.39 22.22 10.30
N ALA A 22 11.98 21.19 10.92
CA ALA A 22 11.86 19.83 10.38
C ALA A 22 10.40 19.61 10.03
N SER A 23 10.09 19.47 8.75
CA SER A 23 8.73 19.18 8.30
C SER A 23 8.31 17.92 9.04
N PRO A 24 7.19 17.92 9.80
CA PRO A 24 6.70 16.69 10.41
C PRO A 24 6.58 15.65 9.31
N ASP A 25 7.02 14.42 9.58
CA ASP A 25 6.93 13.32 8.61
C ASP A 25 5.48 13.25 8.09
N PRO A 26 5.23 13.55 6.81
CA PRO A 26 3.87 13.62 6.26
C PRO A 26 3.19 12.25 6.25
N VAL A 27 3.94 11.17 6.51
CA VAL A 27 3.45 9.79 6.49
C VAL A 27 3.02 9.39 7.89
N ARG A 28 1.72 9.47 8.14
CA ARG A 28 1.12 8.99 9.38
C ARG A 28 0.88 7.49 9.30
N GLU A 29 1.46 6.74 10.22
CA GLU A 29 1.16 5.33 10.41
C GLU A 29 -0.22 5.14 11.04
N VAL A 30 -0.91 4.06 10.62
CA VAL A 30 -2.21 3.65 11.16
C VAL A 30 -2.12 2.27 11.81
N ASP A 31 -2.93 2.04 12.83
CA ASP A 31 -3.05 0.72 13.46
C ASP A 31 -3.96 -0.20 12.61
N ILE A 32 -3.46 -1.39 12.32
CA ILE A 32 -4.17 -2.41 11.57
C ILE A 32 -5.19 -3.21 12.41
N THR A 33 -5.05 -3.22 13.73
CA THR A 33 -5.74 -4.15 14.64
C THR A 33 -7.26 -4.11 14.48
N SER A 34 -7.86 -2.93 14.57
CA SER A 34 -9.32 -2.77 14.44
C SER A 34 -9.83 -3.12 13.03
N PRO A 35 -9.27 -2.55 11.93
CA PRO A 35 -9.70 -2.89 10.57
C PRO A 35 -9.51 -4.37 10.24
N LEU A 36 -8.41 -4.99 10.69
CA LEU A 36 -8.13 -6.40 10.46
C LEU A 36 -9.14 -7.30 11.19
N THR A 37 -9.49 -6.96 12.43
CA THR A 37 -10.52 -7.67 13.19
C THR A 37 -11.85 -7.64 12.44
N VAL A 38 -12.29 -6.47 11.97
CA VAL A 38 -13.52 -6.34 11.20
C VAL A 38 -13.44 -7.16 9.91
N ALA A 39 -12.34 -7.06 9.16
CA ALA A 39 -12.15 -7.81 7.93
C ALA A 39 -12.19 -9.32 8.16
N THR A 40 -11.47 -9.86 9.14
CA THR A 40 -11.44 -11.30 9.43
C THR A 40 -12.78 -11.84 9.94
N MET A 41 -13.61 -11.01 10.56
CA MET A 41 -14.96 -11.40 10.99
C MET A 41 -16.00 -11.34 9.86
N SER A 42 -15.82 -10.43 8.91
CA SER A 42 -16.83 -10.10 7.89
C SER A 42 -16.52 -10.69 6.52
N ALA A 43 -15.26 -10.98 6.22
CA ALA A 43 -14.87 -11.53 4.92
C ALA A 43 -15.33 -12.98 4.76
N SER A 44 -15.78 -13.32 3.55
CA SER A 44 -16.06 -14.71 3.12
C SER A 44 -14.81 -15.42 2.57
N PHE A 45 -13.64 -14.79 2.66
CA PHE A 45 -12.37 -15.28 2.15
C PHE A 45 -11.25 -15.09 3.17
N PRO A 46 -10.13 -15.82 3.05
CA PRO A 46 -8.97 -15.62 3.90
C PRO A 46 -8.35 -14.22 3.68
N VAL A 47 -8.35 -13.40 4.73
CA VAL A 47 -7.77 -12.05 4.69
C VAL A 47 -6.26 -12.16 4.67
N LEU A 48 -5.61 -11.52 3.70
CA LEU A 48 -4.16 -11.53 3.54
C LEU A 48 -3.54 -10.23 4.06
N VAL A 49 -2.33 -10.36 4.64
CA VAL A 49 -1.49 -9.24 5.09
C VAL A 49 -0.04 -9.54 4.67
N PRO A 50 0.68 -8.59 4.05
CA PRO A 50 2.10 -8.72 3.79
C PRO A 50 2.90 -8.91 5.10
N GLN A 51 3.92 -9.77 5.07
CA GLN A 51 4.77 -10.08 6.22
C GLN A 51 6.22 -9.73 5.92
N GLY A 52 6.98 -9.30 6.94
CA GLY A 52 8.42 -9.08 6.84
C GLY A 52 8.84 -7.92 5.95
N GLN A 53 7.98 -6.93 5.77
CA GLN A 53 8.29 -5.71 5.01
C GLN A 53 8.97 -4.70 5.94
N GLU A 54 10.29 -4.87 6.16
CA GLU A 54 11.06 -3.99 7.04
C GLU A 54 11.06 -2.55 6.52
N GLY A 55 10.79 -1.60 7.43
CA GLY A 55 10.74 -0.17 7.12
C GLY A 55 9.52 0.29 6.34
N TYR A 56 8.60 -0.61 5.94
CA TYR A 56 7.34 -0.21 5.34
C TYR A 56 6.40 0.34 6.41
N ARG A 57 5.81 1.50 6.14
CA ARG A 57 4.86 2.16 7.04
C ARG A 57 3.44 1.94 6.52
N LEU A 58 2.58 1.34 7.32
CA LEU A 58 1.16 1.18 7.02
C LEU A 58 0.47 2.55 7.13
N THR A 59 -0.07 3.04 6.02
CA THR A 59 -0.70 4.36 5.94
C THR A 59 -2.21 4.29 5.76
N SER A 60 -2.71 3.13 5.36
CA SER A 60 -4.16 2.87 5.32
C SER A 60 -4.48 1.40 5.54
N ALA A 61 -5.50 1.13 6.36
CA ALA A 61 -6.09 -0.18 6.56
C ALA A 61 -7.61 -0.02 6.65
N ARG A 62 -8.37 -0.69 5.77
CA ARG A 62 -9.82 -0.51 5.70
C ARG A 62 -10.53 -1.77 5.24
N TRP A 63 -11.62 -2.11 5.92
CA TRP A 63 -12.67 -2.97 5.40
C TRP A 63 -13.78 -2.10 4.82
N GLN A 64 -13.90 -2.08 3.49
CA GLN A 64 -14.92 -1.30 2.79
C GLN A 64 -16.14 -2.18 2.58
N THR A 65 -17.31 -1.71 3.04
CA THR A 65 -18.60 -2.40 2.93
C THR A 65 -19.29 -2.18 1.58
N SER A 66 -18.52 -1.91 0.52
CA SER A 66 -19.00 -1.86 -0.87
C SER A 66 -19.61 -3.19 -1.31
N LYS A 67 -20.21 -3.23 -2.48
CA LYS A 67 -20.76 -4.46 -3.06
C LYS A 67 -20.03 -4.78 -4.38
N PRO A 68 -19.13 -5.75 -4.39
CA PRO A 68 -18.64 -6.60 -3.27
C PRO A 68 -17.76 -5.82 -2.28
N PRO A 69 -17.62 -6.30 -1.02
CA PRO A 69 -16.77 -5.69 -0.02
C PRO A 69 -15.30 -5.86 -0.37
N VAL A 70 -14.48 -4.89 0.04
CA VAL A 70 -13.04 -4.85 -0.27
C VAL A 70 -12.21 -4.73 1.02
N TRP A 71 -11.23 -5.61 1.18
CA TRP A 71 -10.12 -5.44 2.10
C TRP A 71 -9.03 -4.61 1.44
N HIS A 72 -8.61 -3.53 2.09
CA HIS A 72 -7.60 -2.61 1.57
C HIS A 72 -6.51 -2.36 2.60
N LEU A 73 -5.25 -2.48 2.16
CA LEU A 73 -4.06 -2.02 2.88
C LEU A 73 -3.22 -1.14 1.96
N GLY A 74 -2.66 -0.06 2.51
CA GLY A 74 -1.73 0.80 1.80
C GLY A 74 -0.48 1.07 2.63
N TYR A 75 0.68 0.96 2.00
CA TYR A 75 1.98 1.14 2.62
C TYR A 75 2.81 2.18 1.88
N VAL A 76 3.67 2.85 2.60
CA VAL A 76 4.77 3.66 2.06
C VAL A 76 6.08 2.99 2.42
N THR A 77 6.92 2.78 1.41
CA THR A 77 8.25 2.17 1.56
C THR A 77 9.26 3.16 2.13
N PRO A 78 10.45 2.71 2.60
CA PRO A 78 11.53 3.60 3.01
C PRO A 78 11.91 4.63 1.95
N ASP A 79 11.85 4.25 0.66
CA ASP A 79 12.12 5.11 -0.49
C ASP A 79 10.93 5.99 -0.91
N THR A 80 9.95 6.18 -0.02
CA THR A 80 8.76 7.01 -0.24
C THR A 80 7.87 6.57 -1.41
N LYS A 81 7.98 5.31 -1.84
CA LYS A 81 7.11 4.70 -2.85
C LYS A 81 5.88 4.11 -2.18
N TYR A 82 4.85 3.88 -2.99
CA TYR A 82 3.58 3.35 -2.51
C TYR A 82 3.36 1.90 -2.95
N VAL A 83 2.82 1.09 -2.04
CA VAL A 83 2.34 -0.27 -2.30
C VAL A 83 0.97 -0.43 -1.65
N GLN A 84 0.04 -1.04 -2.35
CA GLN A 84 -1.26 -1.40 -1.78
C GLN A 84 -1.64 -2.83 -2.10
N LEU A 85 -2.40 -3.42 -1.18
CA LEU A 85 -3.09 -4.69 -1.33
C LEU A 85 -4.59 -4.43 -1.36
N GLU A 86 -5.28 -5.04 -2.30
CA GLU A 86 -6.74 -5.12 -2.32
C GLU A 86 -7.20 -6.55 -2.54
N GLN A 87 -8.23 -6.97 -1.78
CA GLN A 87 -8.90 -8.26 -1.94
C GLN A 87 -10.40 -8.09 -1.93
N SER A 88 -11.08 -8.85 -2.79
CA SER A 88 -12.53 -8.90 -2.82
C SER A 88 -13.04 -10.25 -3.30
N ALA A 89 -14.20 -10.70 -2.76
CA ALA A 89 -14.89 -11.90 -3.20
C ALA A 89 -15.59 -11.66 -4.56
N THR A 90 -14.79 -11.46 -5.59
CA THR A 90 -15.26 -11.22 -6.96
C THR A 90 -14.22 -11.69 -7.97
N THR A 91 -14.68 -12.09 -9.14
CA THR A 91 -13.84 -12.31 -10.33
C THR A 91 -13.84 -11.10 -11.26
N ASN A 92 -14.65 -10.09 -10.96
CA ASN A 92 -14.75 -8.87 -11.75
C ASN A 92 -13.65 -7.88 -11.30
N LEU A 93 -12.72 -7.58 -12.20
CA LEU A 93 -11.60 -6.67 -11.95
C LEU A 93 -12.01 -5.19 -11.87
N LYS A 94 -13.28 -4.86 -12.01
CA LYS A 94 -13.76 -3.48 -11.99
C LYS A 94 -13.35 -2.73 -10.70
N PHE A 95 -13.27 -3.42 -9.57
CA PHE A 95 -12.87 -2.81 -8.30
C PHE A 95 -11.39 -2.38 -8.25
N VAL A 96 -10.54 -2.98 -9.09
CA VAL A 96 -9.12 -2.61 -9.25
C VAL A 96 -8.83 -1.91 -10.58
N GLN A 97 -9.87 -1.59 -11.35
CA GLN A 97 -9.71 -1.01 -12.68
C GLN A 97 -8.96 0.33 -12.66
N ASP A 98 -9.22 1.16 -11.66
CA ASP A 98 -8.54 2.45 -11.51
C ASP A 98 -7.04 2.25 -11.21
N GLN A 99 -6.70 1.21 -10.45
CA GLN A 99 -5.33 0.82 -10.17
C GLN A 99 -4.62 0.26 -11.41
N LEU A 100 -5.35 -0.32 -12.36
CA LEU A 100 -4.81 -0.84 -13.63
C LEU A 100 -4.80 0.21 -14.75
N THR A 101 -5.47 1.34 -14.57
CA THR A 101 -5.49 2.41 -15.57
C THR A 101 -4.07 2.91 -15.86
N GLY A 102 -3.72 2.99 -17.15
CA GLY A 102 -2.38 3.40 -17.60
C GLY A 102 -1.32 2.30 -17.49
N THR A 103 -1.72 1.06 -17.24
CA THR A 103 -0.84 -0.11 -17.33
C THR A 103 -1.20 -1.00 -18.51
N THR A 104 -0.25 -1.80 -18.96
CA THR A 104 -0.44 -2.85 -19.98
C THR A 104 -0.17 -4.22 -19.37
N PRO A 105 -0.93 -5.26 -19.76
CA PRO A 105 -0.67 -6.60 -19.30
C PRO A 105 0.68 -7.12 -19.81
N LEU A 106 1.41 -7.78 -18.94
CA LEU A 106 2.65 -8.51 -19.22
C LEU A 106 2.38 -10.02 -19.19
N GLN A 107 3.43 -10.80 -19.40
CA GLN A 107 3.36 -12.24 -19.18
C GLN A 107 3.05 -12.55 -17.71
N ALA A 108 2.20 -13.56 -17.48
CA ALA A 108 1.91 -14.02 -16.15
C ALA A 108 3.19 -14.55 -15.46
N THR A 109 3.32 -14.29 -14.17
CA THR A 109 4.47 -14.71 -13.36
C THR A 109 4.04 -15.70 -12.28
N GLN A 110 4.94 -16.61 -11.92
CA GLN A 110 4.73 -17.56 -10.83
C GLN A 110 5.35 -17.03 -9.53
N ILE A 111 4.53 -16.91 -8.48
CA ILE A 111 4.98 -16.48 -7.16
C ILE A 111 4.55 -17.56 -6.15
N LYS A 112 5.53 -18.25 -5.57
CA LYS A 112 5.28 -19.39 -4.64
C LYS A 112 4.30 -20.43 -5.20
N GLY A 113 4.44 -20.77 -6.48
CA GLY A 113 3.59 -21.76 -7.15
C GLY A 113 2.20 -21.26 -7.56
N MET A 114 1.90 -19.98 -7.35
CA MET A 114 0.64 -19.35 -7.74
C MET A 114 0.86 -18.45 -8.95
N SER A 115 -0.05 -18.54 -9.94
CA SER A 115 0.01 -17.70 -11.14
C SER A 115 -0.59 -16.32 -10.85
N TRP A 116 0.15 -15.26 -11.20
CA TRP A 116 -0.25 -13.88 -11.12
C TRP A 116 -0.17 -13.20 -12.48
N GLN A 117 -1.20 -12.49 -12.88
CA GLN A 117 -1.16 -11.63 -14.05
C GLN A 117 -0.41 -10.34 -13.68
N ALA A 118 0.69 -10.08 -14.37
CA ALA A 118 1.47 -8.86 -14.18
C ALA A 118 1.01 -7.76 -15.13
N TYR A 119 1.11 -6.51 -14.65
CA TYR A 119 0.83 -5.30 -15.42
C TYR A 119 1.92 -4.27 -15.12
N ALA A 120 2.34 -3.52 -16.15
CA ALA A 120 3.28 -2.43 -15.98
C ALA A 120 2.86 -1.17 -16.73
N GLY A 121 3.17 -0.01 -16.16
CA GLY A 121 2.94 1.29 -16.75
C GLY A 121 3.98 2.31 -16.27
N THR A 122 3.87 3.55 -16.73
CA THR A 122 4.77 4.62 -16.29
C THR A 122 4.55 4.92 -14.81
N GLY A 123 5.58 4.56 -14.00
CA GLY A 123 5.56 4.78 -12.55
C GLY A 123 4.55 3.94 -11.76
N LYS A 124 4.03 2.86 -12.36
CA LYS A 124 3.03 2.01 -11.72
C LYS A 124 3.14 0.56 -12.20
N ASN A 125 3.11 -0.37 -11.28
CA ASN A 125 3.07 -1.80 -11.53
C ASN A 125 1.91 -2.45 -10.78
N ALA A 126 1.42 -3.59 -11.27
CA ALA A 126 0.39 -4.35 -10.60
C ALA A 126 0.57 -5.86 -10.81
N LEU A 127 0.18 -6.61 -9.81
CA LEU A 127 0.05 -8.07 -9.83
C LEU A 127 -1.38 -8.42 -9.42
N VAL A 128 -2.09 -9.17 -10.23
CA VAL A 128 -3.48 -9.56 -9.97
C VAL A 128 -3.60 -11.07 -10.06
N ARG A 129 -4.22 -11.66 -9.05
CA ARG A 129 -4.54 -13.08 -9.00
C ARG A 129 -6.01 -13.26 -8.67
N THR A 130 -6.70 -14.08 -9.46
CA THR A 130 -8.06 -14.51 -9.18
C THR A 130 -8.06 -16.02 -8.96
N ALA A 131 -8.49 -16.46 -7.79
CA ALA A 131 -8.63 -17.87 -7.44
C ALA A 131 -9.76 -18.06 -6.43
N ASP A 132 -10.48 -19.18 -6.52
CA ASP A 132 -11.57 -19.54 -5.61
C ASP A 132 -12.63 -18.43 -5.44
N GLY A 133 -12.91 -17.71 -6.52
CA GLY A 133 -13.88 -16.61 -6.53
C GLY A 133 -13.38 -15.31 -5.88
N VAL A 134 -12.12 -15.26 -5.46
CA VAL A 134 -11.48 -14.09 -4.82
C VAL A 134 -10.45 -13.49 -5.75
N THR A 135 -10.48 -12.19 -5.95
CA THR A 135 -9.42 -11.45 -6.60
C THR A 135 -8.57 -10.74 -5.56
N THR A 136 -7.27 -10.94 -5.67
CA THR A 136 -6.22 -10.25 -4.91
C THR A 136 -5.38 -9.42 -5.86
N ALA A 137 -5.23 -8.14 -5.60
CA ALA A 137 -4.39 -7.23 -6.35
C ALA A 137 -3.33 -6.61 -5.44
N VAL A 138 -2.07 -6.63 -5.89
CA VAL A 138 -0.96 -5.89 -5.27
C VAL A 138 -0.49 -4.89 -6.31
N THR A 139 -0.58 -3.60 -6.00
CA THR A 139 -0.25 -2.52 -6.94
C THR A 139 0.67 -1.51 -6.26
N GLY A 140 1.45 -0.77 -7.04
CA GLY A 140 2.33 0.22 -6.44
C GLY A 140 3.21 0.97 -7.44
N THR A 141 3.95 1.94 -6.90
CA THR A 141 4.97 2.70 -7.63
C THR A 141 6.36 2.09 -7.49
N VAL A 142 6.48 0.98 -6.75
CA VAL A 142 7.72 0.20 -6.60
C VAL A 142 8.07 -0.56 -7.87
N PRO A 143 9.35 -0.93 -8.09
CA PRO A 143 9.75 -1.82 -9.18
C PRO A 143 9.03 -3.18 -9.11
N MET A 144 8.85 -3.82 -10.27
CA MET A 144 8.18 -5.12 -10.35
C MET A 144 8.81 -6.21 -9.46
N PRO A 145 10.15 -6.34 -9.34
CA PRO A 145 10.75 -7.32 -8.42
C PRO A 145 10.31 -7.13 -6.97
N GLU A 146 10.29 -5.90 -6.48
CA GLU A 146 9.84 -5.56 -5.13
C GLU A 146 8.34 -5.87 -4.94
N LEU A 147 7.52 -5.59 -5.96
CA LEU A 147 6.09 -5.94 -5.93
C LEU A 147 5.87 -7.46 -5.87
N ILE A 148 6.71 -8.24 -6.55
CA ILE A 148 6.73 -9.70 -6.49
C ILE A 148 7.08 -10.20 -5.08
N GLU A 149 8.05 -9.57 -4.42
CA GLU A 149 8.41 -9.89 -3.03
C GLU A 149 7.24 -9.63 -2.08
N VAL A 150 6.57 -8.49 -2.21
CA VAL A 150 5.37 -8.17 -1.42
C VAL A 150 4.26 -9.19 -1.67
N ALA A 151 3.96 -9.52 -2.92
CA ALA A 151 2.96 -10.54 -3.26
C ALA A 151 3.34 -11.93 -2.72
N GLY A 152 4.64 -12.26 -2.74
CA GLY A 152 5.17 -13.49 -2.16
C GLY A 152 5.14 -13.54 -0.64
N SER A 153 5.11 -12.40 0.04
CA SER A 153 5.06 -12.30 1.51
C SER A 153 3.66 -12.40 2.10
N LEU A 154 2.62 -12.43 1.27
CA LEU A 154 1.24 -12.46 1.73
C LEU A 154 0.95 -13.71 2.58
N ALA A 155 0.47 -13.48 3.80
CA ALA A 155 0.08 -14.54 4.73
C ALA A 155 -1.37 -14.36 5.17
N THR A 156 -2.07 -15.49 5.29
CA THR A 156 -3.46 -15.54 5.75
C THR A 156 -3.54 -15.15 7.23
N GLN A 157 -4.43 -14.22 7.53
CA GLN A 157 -4.85 -13.91 8.89
C GLN A 157 -6.10 -14.72 9.21
N MET A 158 -5.98 -15.62 10.17
CA MET A 158 -7.10 -16.47 10.63
C MET A 158 -7.84 -15.75 11.77
N LYS A 159 -9.15 -15.97 11.83
CA LYS A 159 -9.97 -15.58 12.98
C LYS A 159 -9.38 -16.26 14.24
N LYS A 160 -8.93 -15.46 15.21
CA LYS A 160 -8.53 -16.03 16.52
C LYS A 160 -9.70 -16.82 17.08
N PRO A 161 -9.51 -18.09 17.51
CA PRO A 161 -10.55 -18.81 18.22
C PRO A 161 -10.97 -17.97 19.43
N GLN A 162 -12.26 -17.70 19.55
CA GLN A 162 -12.81 -17.15 20.78
C GLN A 162 -12.74 -18.28 21.81
N LEU A 163 -11.81 -18.19 22.76
CA LEU A 163 -11.84 -19.02 23.96
C LEU A 163 -13.13 -18.64 24.73
N ARG A 164 -14.04 -19.58 24.78
CA ARG A 164 -15.21 -19.53 25.67
C ARG A 164 -14.79 -19.81 27.09
#